data_4f0158b3aef7ef9e8f58d6489f9ad8e9
#
_entry.id   4f0158b3aef7ef9e8f58d6489f9ad8e9
#
_cell.length_a   1.000
_cell.length_b   1.000
_cell.length_c   1.000
_cell.angle_alpha   90.00
_cell.angle_beta   90.00
_cell.angle_gamma   90.00
#
_symmetry.space_group_name_H-M   'P 1'
#
loop_
_entity.id
_entity.type
_entity.pdbx_description
1 polymer ?
#
loop_
_entity_poly.entity_id
_entity_poly.type
_entity_poly.pdbx_seq_one_letter_code
_entity_poly.pdbx_strand_id
1 'polypeptide(L)'
;MKWNALPEQSSSLCKALSVIGDRWTLLILNQCFLKLRRYGEIQSSLGLSKPLLAARLKKMVRLGVLKKVPSRKSARVHEYLLTEKGRQLYPVLLALVRWGNALVVEEAQPLIREHVPCGRRRQ
;
A
#
# COMPACT_ATOMS: atom_id res chain seq x y z
N MET A 1 12.69 -18.81 -1.85
CA MET A 1 13.30 -18.28 -3.05
C MET A 1 13.85 -16.91 -2.81
N LYS A 2 15.02 -16.63 -3.30
CA LYS A 2 15.59 -15.32 -3.15
C LYS A 2 15.50 -14.55 -4.42
N TRP A 3 14.97 -13.36 -4.33
CA TRP A 3 14.80 -12.53 -5.50
C TRP A 3 16.12 -12.21 -6.19
N ASN A 4 17.14 -11.93 -5.39
CA ASN A 4 18.42 -11.54 -5.96
C ASN A 4 19.18 -12.70 -6.58
N ALA A 5 18.70 -13.93 -6.42
CA ALA A 5 19.34 -15.07 -7.03
C ALA A 5 18.75 -15.44 -8.38
N LEU A 6 17.68 -14.73 -8.80
CA LEU A 6 17.05 -15.04 -10.07
C LEU A 6 17.79 -14.36 -11.21
N PRO A 7 18.10 -15.07 -12.26
CA PRO A 7 18.71 -14.42 -13.42
C PRO A 7 17.79 -13.38 -14.03
N GLU A 8 16.51 -13.54 -13.75
CA GLU A 8 15.52 -12.62 -14.28
C GLU A 8 15.28 -11.46 -13.38
N GLN A 9 16.27 -10.98 -12.69
CA GLN A 9 16.12 -9.78 -11.91
C GLN A 9 15.62 -8.62 -12.74
N SER A 10 15.81 -8.74 -14.05
CA SER A 10 15.29 -7.74 -14.97
C SER A 10 13.84 -8.00 -15.35
N SER A 11 13.24 -9.09 -14.90
CA SER A 11 11.86 -9.38 -15.25
C SER A 11 10.92 -8.32 -14.71
N SER A 12 9.81 -8.11 -15.39
CA SER A 12 8.83 -7.11 -15.00
C SER A 12 8.32 -7.34 -13.60
N LEU A 13 8.02 -8.59 -13.26
CA LEU A 13 7.51 -8.89 -11.91
C LEU A 13 8.55 -8.60 -10.85
N CYS A 14 9.81 -8.99 -11.08
CA CYS A 14 10.85 -8.70 -10.11
C CYS A 14 11.06 -7.21 -9.90
N LYS A 15 11.00 -6.44 -10.99
CA LYS A 15 11.13 -5.00 -10.87
C LYS A 15 9.97 -4.40 -10.11
N ALA A 16 8.75 -4.84 -10.40
CA ALA A 16 7.59 -4.36 -9.67
C ALA A 16 7.71 -4.65 -8.19
N LEU A 17 8.12 -5.87 -7.84
CA LEU A 17 8.23 -6.25 -6.43
C LEU A 17 9.36 -5.52 -5.72
N SER A 18 10.37 -5.07 -6.45
CA SER A 18 11.43 -4.26 -5.83
C SER A 18 10.88 -2.91 -5.36
N VAL A 19 9.77 -2.46 -5.93
CA VAL A 19 9.14 -1.21 -5.55
C VAL A 19 8.07 -1.43 -4.49
N ILE A 20 7.18 -2.39 -4.72
CA ILE A 20 6.00 -2.58 -3.88
C ILE A 20 6.03 -3.87 -3.07
N GLY A 21 7.15 -4.56 -3.00
CA GLY A 21 7.19 -5.90 -2.40
C GLY A 21 7.08 -5.94 -0.90
N ASP A 22 7.24 -4.81 -0.21
CA ASP A 22 7.06 -4.79 1.24
C ASP A 22 5.64 -4.32 1.56
N ARG A 23 5.11 -4.79 2.67
CA ARG A 23 3.71 -4.50 3.00
C ARG A 23 3.44 -3.04 3.29
N TRP A 24 4.43 -2.31 3.76
CA TRP A 24 4.18 -0.92 4.16
C TRP A 24 3.97 -0.01 2.98
N THR A 25 4.68 -0.26 1.87
CA THR A 25 4.54 0.57 0.67
C THR A 25 3.10 0.51 0.15
N LEU A 26 2.53 -0.68 0.06
CA LEU A 26 1.16 -0.80 -0.42
C LEU A 26 0.15 -0.19 0.54
N LEU A 27 0.38 -0.33 1.85
CA LEU A 27 -0.51 0.29 2.83
C LEU A 27 -0.46 1.80 2.75
N ILE A 28 0.73 2.36 2.57
CA ILE A 28 0.87 3.81 2.43
C ILE A 28 0.20 4.29 1.15
N LEU A 29 0.38 3.56 0.05
CA LEU A 29 -0.27 3.91 -1.20
C LEU A 29 -1.79 3.91 -1.05
N ASN A 30 -2.32 2.94 -0.33
CA ASN A 30 -3.76 2.89 -0.08
C ASN A 30 -4.24 4.17 0.60
N GLN A 31 -3.49 4.63 1.62
CA GLN A 31 -3.87 5.86 2.31
C GLN A 31 -3.79 7.07 1.39
N CYS A 32 -2.80 7.09 0.51
CA CYS A 32 -2.70 8.18 -0.45
C CYS A 32 -3.86 8.18 -1.44
N PHE A 33 -4.33 7.01 -1.86
CA PHE A 33 -5.52 6.93 -2.72
C PHE A 33 -6.77 7.36 -1.96
N LEU A 34 -6.77 7.23 -0.63
CA LEU A 34 -7.86 7.72 0.20
C LEU A 34 -7.70 9.20 0.52
N LYS A 35 -6.78 9.88 -0.13
CA LYS A 35 -6.57 11.32 -0.03
C LYS A 35 -5.85 11.78 1.22
N LEU A 36 -5.23 10.89 1.97
CA LEU A 36 -4.36 11.30 3.06
C LEU A 36 -3.05 11.77 2.44
N ARG A 37 -2.59 12.95 2.82
CA ARG A 37 -1.45 13.57 2.17
C ARG A 37 -0.34 13.96 3.11
N ARG A 38 -0.66 14.15 4.39
CA ARG A 38 0.33 14.63 5.34
C ARG A 38 0.92 13.50 6.13
N TYR A 39 2.19 13.69 6.48
CA TYR A 39 2.91 12.71 7.26
C TYR A 39 2.12 12.25 8.50
N GLY A 40 1.62 13.22 9.28
CA GLY A 40 0.91 12.89 10.50
C GLY A 40 -0.39 12.14 10.27
N GLU A 41 -1.09 12.47 9.18
CA GLU A 41 -2.33 11.78 8.84
C GLU A 41 -2.06 10.33 8.51
N ILE A 42 -1.03 10.09 7.71
CA ILE A 42 -0.67 8.74 7.30
C ILE A 42 -0.19 7.95 8.51
N GLN A 43 0.63 8.58 9.34
CA GLN A 43 1.14 7.93 10.53
C GLN A 43 0.01 7.49 11.46
N SER A 44 -0.92 8.40 11.72
CA SER A 44 -2.04 8.09 12.62
C SER A 44 -2.91 6.98 12.08
N SER A 45 -3.16 7.00 10.77
CA SER A 45 -4.07 6.01 10.19
C SER A 45 -3.47 4.61 10.17
N LEU A 46 -2.15 4.50 10.04
CA LEU A 46 -1.50 3.19 9.95
C LEU A 46 -0.84 2.76 11.26
N GLY A 47 -0.66 3.67 12.19
CA GLY A 47 0.00 3.35 13.45
C GLY A 47 1.47 3.01 13.31
N LEU A 48 2.15 3.56 12.30
CA LEU A 48 3.56 3.29 12.10
C LEU A 48 4.44 4.16 12.99
N SER A 49 5.62 3.65 13.31
CA SER A 49 6.59 4.48 14.00
C SER A 49 7.07 5.57 13.05
N LYS A 50 7.50 6.70 13.60
CA LYS A 50 7.99 7.80 12.77
C LYS A 50 9.19 7.41 11.91
N PRO A 51 10.20 6.72 12.44
CA PRO A 51 11.34 6.35 11.58
C PRO A 51 10.95 5.43 10.43
N LEU A 52 10.05 4.50 10.69
CA LEU A 52 9.64 3.57 9.64
C LEU A 52 8.89 4.31 8.54
N LEU A 53 7.93 5.14 8.91
CA LEU A 53 7.17 5.89 7.91
C LEU A 53 8.08 6.83 7.12
N ALA A 54 8.98 7.53 7.82
CA ALA A 54 9.89 8.45 7.14
C ALA A 54 10.75 7.72 6.12
N ALA A 55 11.26 6.54 6.49
CA ALA A 55 12.10 5.76 5.57
C ALA A 55 11.32 5.29 4.36
N ARG A 56 10.09 4.85 4.57
CA ARG A 56 9.27 4.36 3.45
C ARG A 56 8.85 5.48 2.53
N LEU A 57 8.44 6.63 3.08
CA LEU A 57 8.08 7.78 2.25
C LEU A 57 9.26 8.27 1.43
N LYS A 58 10.44 8.32 2.04
CA LYS A 58 11.64 8.73 1.32
C LYS A 58 11.93 7.79 0.15
N LYS A 59 11.78 6.49 0.37
CA LYS A 59 11.99 5.51 -0.67
C LYS A 59 10.97 5.67 -1.79
N MET A 60 9.71 5.90 -1.43
CA MET A 60 8.65 6.04 -2.42
C MET A 60 8.82 7.29 -3.28
N VAL A 61 9.33 8.36 -2.69
CA VAL A 61 9.67 9.55 -3.45
C VAL A 61 10.85 9.27 -4.38
N ARG A 62 11.88 8.60 -3.87
CA ARG A 62 13.04 8.26 -4.68
C ARG A 62 12.65 7.37 -5.87
N LEU A 63 11.72 6.46 -5.66
CA LEU A 63 11.28 5.56 -6.73
C LEU A 63 10.24 6.19 -7.65
N GLY A 64 9.83 7.40 -7.36
CA GLY A 64 8.97 8.15 -8.26
C GLY A 64 7.48 7.84 -8.16
N VAL A 65 7.03 7.11 -7.13
CA VAL A 65 5.60 6.84 -6.97
C VAL A 65 4.90 7.91 -6.15
N LEU A 66 5.66 8.67 -5.35
CA LEU A 66 5.14 9.84 -4.64
C LEU A 66 6.01 11.04 -4.94
N LYS A 67 5.45 12.21 -4.76
CA LYS A 67 6.24 13.44 -4.77
C LYS A 67 5.92 14.21 -3.49
N LYS A 68 6.92 14.90 -2.98
CA LYS A 68 6.80 15.69 -1.77
C LYS A 68 6.72 17.14 -2.16
N VAL A 69 5.64 17.81 -1.78
CA VAL A 69 5.42 19.21 -2.14
C VAL A 69 5.07 20.01 -0.90
N PRO A 70 5.36 21.32 -0.88
CA PRO A 70 4.90 22.14 0.23
C PRO A 70 3.38 22.28 0.20
N SER A 71 2.78 22.33 1.38
CA SER A 71 1.35 22.53 1.49
C SER A 71 0.99 23.93 1.04
N ARG A 72 -0.19 24.09 0.46
CA ARG A 72 -0.68 25.42 0.09
C ARG A 72 -0.86 26.31 1.31
N LYS A 73 -1.16 25.70 2.46
CA LYS A 73 -1.42 26.47 3.67
C LYS A 73 -0.16 26.90 4.39
N SER A 74 0.92 26.14 4.24
CA SER A 74 2.16 26.45 4.92
C SER A 74 3.32 25.78 4.23
N ALA A 75 4.33 26.56 3.88
CA ALA A 75 5.52 26.00 3.23
C ALA A 75 6.30 25.09 4.17
N ARG A 76 6.06 25.17 5.46
CA ARG A 76 6.76 24.32 6.42
C ARG A 76 6.18 22.92 6.48
N VAL A 77 4.93 22.76 6.06
CA VAL A 77 4.27 21.48 6.07
C VAL A 77 4.31 20.91 4.66
N HIS A 78 4.73 19.67 4.54
CA HIS A 78 4.81 19.03 3.24
C HIS A 78 3.68 18.04 3.08
N GLU A 79 3.31 17.83 1.83
CA GLU A 79 2.31 16.83 1.47
C GLU A 79 2.93 15.84 0.52
N TYR A 80 2.46 14.60 0.60
CA TYR A 80 2.93 13.53 -0.27
C TYR A 80 1.79 13.22 -1.24
N LEU A 81 2.06 13.41 -2.52
CA LEU A 81 1.05 13.24 -3.56
C LEU A 81 1.46 12.12 -4.50
N LEU A 82 0.46 11.42 -5.01
CA LEU A 82 0.72 10.38 -5.99
C LEU A 82 1.20 11.01 -7.30
N THR A 83 2.25 10.44 -7.87
CA THR A 83 2.67 10.80 -9.21
C THR A 83 1.84 10.01 -10.20
N GLU A 84 2.02 10.27 -11.48
CA GLU A 84 1.37 9.45 -12.50
C GLU A 84 1.79 7.98 -12.37
N LYS A 85 3.06 7.76 -12.12
CA LYS A 85 3.58 6.42 -11.92
C LYS A 85 2.93 5.76 -10.70
N GLY A 86 2.74 6.52 -9.64
CA GLY A 86 2.05 6.00 -8.45
C GLY A 86 0.59 5.70 -8.72
N ARG A 87 -0.08 6.56 -9.48
CA ARG A 87 -1.49 6.34 -9.80
C ARG A 87 -1.71 5.09 -10.64
N GLN A 88 -0.70 4.70 -11.43
CA GLN A 88 -0.79 3.48 -12.22
C GLN A 88 -0.87 2.23 -11.35
N LEU A 89 -0.57 2.35 -10.07
CA LEU A 89 -0.69 1.22 -9.15
C LEU A 89 -2.11 1.01 -8.64
N TYR A 90 -3.03 1.90 -8.97
CA TYR A 90 -4.40 1.74 -8.49
C TYR A 90 -5.03 0.41 -8.89
N PRO A 91 -4.94 -0.05 -10.14
CA PRO A 91 -5.51 -1.35 -10.50
C PRO A 91 -4.88 -2.51 -9.73
N VAL A 92 -3.59 -2.42 -9.44
CA VAL A 92 -2.90 -3.45 -8.65
C VAL A 92 -3.46 -3.48 -7.24
N LEU A 93 -3.57 -2.31 -6.63
CA LEU A 93 -4.09 -2.20 -5.28
C LEU A 93 -5.54 -2.70 -5.21
N LEU A 94 -6.35 -2.32 -6.19
CA LEU A 94 -7.73 -2.73 -6.23
C LEU A 94 -7.86 -4.25 -6.35
N ALA A 95 -7.03 -4.86 -7.18
CA ALA A 95 -7.04 -6.31 -7.33
C ALA A 95 -6.66 -7.00 -6.01
N LEU A 96 -5.67 -6.44 -5.31
CA LEU A 96 -5.26 -6.98 -4.03
C LEU A 96 -6.37 -6.84 -2.98
N VAL A 97 -7.05 -5.72 -2.98
CA VAL A 97 -8.17 -5.51 -2.05
C VAL A 97 -9.27 -6.53 -2.30
N ARG A 98 -9.60 -6.77 -3.56
CA ARG A 98 -10.63 -7.74 -3.90
C ARG A 98 -10.25 -9.15 -3.50
N TRP A 99 -9.00 -9.51 -3.77
CA TRP A 99 -8.52 -10.82 -3.36
C TRP A 99 -8.50 -10.94 -1.84
N GLY A 100 -8.09 -9.86 -1.15
CA GLY A 100 -8.09 -9.83 0.30
C GLY A 100 -9.48 -9.94 0.89
N ASN A 101 -10.47 -9.33 0.25
CA ASN A 101 -11.86 -9.44 0.70
C ASN A 101 -12.32 -10.89 0.69
N ALA A 102 -11.94 -11.65 -0.33
CA ALA A 102 -12.28 -13.06 -0.40
C ALA A 102 -11.63 -13.83 0.74
N LEU A 103 -10.40 -13.49 1.11
CA LEU A 103 -9.72 -14.13 2.22
C LEU A 103 -10.42 -13.83 3.55
N VAL A 104 -10.87 -12.60 3.73
CA VAL A 104 -11.58 -12.22 4.95
C VAL A 104 -12.87 -13.03 5.08
N VAL A 105 -13.60 -13.19 3.99
CA VAL A 105 -14.82 -13.99 3.99
C VAL A 105 -14.50 -15.44 4.32
N GLU A 106 -13.44 -15.97 3.73
CA GLU A 106 -13.01 -17.34 4.00
C GLU A 106 -12.68 -17.57 5.46
N GLU A 107 -11.97 -16.63 6.05
CA GLU A 107 -11.58 -16.73 7.45
C GLU A 107 -12.79 -16.69 8.39
N ALA A 108 -13.80 -15.94 8.02
CA ALA A 108 -15.00 -15.84 8.82
C ALA A 108 -15.89 -17.06 8.67
N GLN A 109 -15.91 -17.66 7.50
CA GLN A 109 -16.79 -18.78 7.23
C GLN A 109 -16.63 -19.99 8.14
N PRO A 110 -15.40 -20.39 8.50
CA PRO A 110 -15.27 -21.54 9.37
C PRO A 110 -16.02 -21.38 10.68
N LEU A 111 -16.07 -20.16 11.21
CA LEU A 111 -16.78 -19.91 12.44
C LEU A 111 -18.29 -19.98 12.22
N ILE A 112 -18.72 -19.55 11.08
CA ILE A 112 -20.11 -19.54 10.75
C ILE A 112 -20.54 -20.89 10.28
N ARG A 113 -19.69 -21.55 9.54
CA ARG A 113 -20.01 -22.80 8.95
C ARG A 113 -20.21 -23.91 9.92
N GLU A 114 -19.77 -23.76 11.10
CA GLU A 114 -20.06 -24.73 12.10
C GLU A 114 -21.53 -24.90 12.12
N HIS A 115 -22.22 -23.94 11.61
CA HIS A 115 -23.57 -23.99 11.54
C HIS A 115 -24.08 -23.31 10.32
N VAL A 116 -23.28 -22.60 9.60
CA VAL A 116 -23.74 -21.94 8.49
C VAL A 116 -22.79 -21.61 7.57
N PRO A 117 -22.82 -21.51 6.54
CA PRO A 117 -21.88 -21.15 5.63
C PRO A 117 -22.15 -19.85 5.25
N CYS A 118 -22.03 -19.04 4.89
CA CYS A 118 -22.21 -18.01 4.44
C CYS A 118 -22.05 -17.02 4.11
N GLY A 119 -21.97 -16.78 3.88
CA GLY A 119 -21.52 -15.93 3.51
C GLY A 119 -21.79 -14.85 3.87
N ARG A 120 -21.90 -14.42 4.34
CA ARG A 120 -21.85 -13.46 4.67
C ARG A 120 -21.37 -12.65 4.65
N ARG A 121 -21.14 -12.82 4.78
CA ARG A 121 -20.48 -12.18 4.97
C ARG A 121 -19.98 -11.63 4.52
N ARG A 122 -20.13 -12.08 4.36
CA ARG A 122 -19.39 -11.79 4.25
C ARG A 122 -19.11 -11.06 3.71
N GLN A 123 -19.40 -11.44 3.68
CA GLN A 123 -18.84 -11.06 3.55
C GLN A 123 -18.59 -10.68 3.47
#